data_ad0dc1069f6cdef6c5d72528b8eba0bf
#
_entry.id   ad0dc1069f6cdef6c5d72528b8eba0bf
#
_cell.length_a   1.000
_cell.length_b   1.000
_cell.length_c   1.000
_cell.angle_alpha   90.00
_cell.angle_beta   90.00
_cell.angle_gamma   90.00
#
_symmetry.space_group_name_H-M   'P 1'
#
loop_
_entity.id
_entity.type
_entity.pdbx_description
1 polymer ?
#
loop_
_entity_poly.entity_id
_entity_poly.type
_entity_poly.pdbx_seq_one_letter_code
_entity_poly.pdbx_strand_id
1 'polypeptide(L)'
;DEDVQILRKWIADGAVMPEGAPVVSQQAGVDFEKGRQHWAYRPLVDSKSSKLDSEVIDYWVRRGQRKTGVRAQTQAAPEILIKRLAFTLTGLPPTFEEVEDFRADPTSSRYNALVEDYLARPQYGERWARHWLDLVRYTDTTASWLKSTAGAWRYRDWVVKAFNEDLAYDQFVKYQFASDTQPEAGPEDLRALGMLGLSPTYWKEPRLAPVVLEAVIAEEWEERIDMVG
;
A
#
# COMPACT_ATOMS: atom_id res chain seq x y z
N ASP A 1 27.66 -28.45 13.81
CA ASP A 1 27.54 -26.97 13.90
C ASP A 1 28.20 -26.48 15.19
N GLU A 2 29.42 -26.00 15.05
CA GLU A 2 30.28 -25.54 16.15
C GLU A 2 29.63 -24.39 16.93
N ASP A 3 28.97 -23.46 16.24
CA ASP A 3 28.28 -22.32 16.84
C ASP A 3 27.12 -22.75 17.75
N VAL A 4 26.39 -23.78 17.39
CA VAL A 4 25.29 -24.32 18.22
C VAL A 4 25.83 -24.95 19.50
N GLN A 5 27.02 -25.56 19.46
CA GLN A 5 27.66 -26.13 20.65
C GLN A 5 28.19 -25.03 21.57
N ILE A 6 28.74 -23.95 21.01
CA ILE A 6 29.18 -22.76 21.74
C ILE A 6 27.98 -22.13 22.47
N LEU A 7 26.87 -21.90 21.78
CA LEU A 7 25.67 -21.35 22.39
C LEU A 7 25.09 -22.25 23.50
N ARG A 8 25.03 -23.57 23.27
CA ARG A 8 24.57 -24.53 24.28
C ARG A 8 25.43 -24.49 25.55
N LYS A 9 26.76 -24.44 25.36
CA LYS A 9 27.68 -24.34 26.46
C LYS A 9 27.52 -23.03 27.24
N TRP A 10 27.42 -21.89 26.53
CA TRP A 10 27.18 -20.59 27.13
C TRP A 10 25.89 -20.55 27.96
N ILE A 11 24.81 -21.13 27.45
CA ILE A 11 23.52 -21.24 28.16
C ILE A 11 23.69 -22.13 29.41
N ALA A 12 24.37 -23.27 29.28
CA ALA A 12 24.61 -24.19 30.40
C ALA A 12 25.47 -23.57 31.50
N ASP A 13 26.42 -22.68 31.15
CA ASP A 13 27.26 -21.93 32.05
C ASP A 13 26.53 -20.71 32.72
N GLY A 14 25.21 -20.59 32.51
CA GLY A 14 24.37 -19.56 33.14
C GLY A 14 24.19 -18.31 32.28
N ALA A 15 24.53 -18.34 31.00
CA ALA A 15 24.36 -17.23 30.03
C ALA A 15 24.95 -15.89 30.52
N VAL A 16 26.05 -15.95 31.28
CA VAL A 16 26.69 -14.76 31.86
C VAL A 16 27.22 -13.88 30.71
N MET A 17 26.77 -12.64 30.65
CA MET A 17 27.31 -11.64 29.72
C MET A 17 28.65 -11.14 30.24
N PRO A 18 29.67 -10.99 29.36
CA PRO A 18 30.97 -10.41 29.78
C PRO A 18 30.77 -9.01 30.38
N GLU A 19 31.46 -8.73 31.47
CA GLU A 19 31.50 -7.37 32.01
C GLU A 19 32.05 -6.41 30.95
N GLY A 20 31.31 -5.35 30.63
CA GLY A 20 31.67 -4.41 29.57
C GLY A 20 31.22 -4.82 28.15
N ALA A 21 30.47 -5.91 27.99
CA ALA A 21 29.77 -6.11 26.74
C ALA A 21 28.96 -4.83 26.43
N PRO A 22 29.09 -4.24 25.24
CA PRO A 22 28.28 -3.09 24.92
C PRO A 22 26.82 -3.52 25.08
N VAL A 23 26.20 -3.03 26.14
CA VAL A 23 24.73 -3.02 26.14
C VAL A 23 24.42 -2.34 24.85
N VAL A 24 23.72 -3.01 23.94
CA VAL A 24 23.03 -2.35 22.81
C VAL A 24 21.92 -1.55 23.49
N SER A 25 22.37 -0.60 24.30
CA SER A 25 21.55 0.33 25.00
C SER A 25 21.48 1.55 24.14
N GLN A 26 20.32 1.97 24.00
CA GLN A 26 19.90 3.21 23.36
C GLN A 26 19.92 3.10 21.84
N GLN A 27 18.77 2.78 21.34
CA GLN A 27 18.26 3.46 20.18
C GLN A 27 18.80 4.89 20.29
N ALA A 28 19.80 5.22 19.45
CA ALA A 28 20.22 6.60 19.29
C ALA A 28 18.93 7.35 19.06
N GLY A 29 18.59 8.28 19.97
CA GLY A 29 17.30 8.95 19.92
C GLY A 29 17.04 9.41 18.50
N VAL A 30 15.85 9.17 17.97
CA VAL A 30 15.51 9.52 16.60
C VAL A 30 15.81 11.00 16.42
N ASP A 31 16.80 11.32 15.56
CA ASP A 31 17.15 12.69 15.23
C ASP A 31 16.08 13.23 14.24
N PHE A 32 15.02 13.78 14.80
CA PHE A 32 13.92 14.33 14.02
C PHE A 32 14.36 15.48 13.10
N GLU A 33 15.38 16.26 13.50
CA GLU A 33 15.86 17.37 12.66
C GLU A 33 16.59 16.83 11.42
N LYS A 34 17.39 15.79 11.58
CA LYS A 34 18.00 15.08 10.46
C LYS A 34 16.95 14.37 9.61
N GLY A 35 15.95 13.76 10.23
CA GLY A 35 14.82 13.12 9.56
C GLY A 35 14.05 14.10 8.67
N ARG A 36 13.74 15.29 9.15
CA ARG A 36 13.05 16.35 8.38
C ARG A 36 13.82 16.80 7.13
N GLN A 37 15.14 16.61 7.09
CA GLN A 37 15.97 16.94 5.93
C GLN A 37 15.91 15.88 4.84
N HIS A 38 15.33 14.72 5.12
CA HIS A 38 15.13 13.70 4.10
C HIS A 38 14.23 14.24 2.99
N TRP A 39 14.55 13.88 1.75
CA TRP A 39 13.85 14.44 0.58
C TRP A 39 12.33 14.26 0.61
N ALA A 40 11.83 13.16 1.17
CA ALA A 40 10.40 12.83 1.24
C ALA A 40 9.61 13.73 2.22
N TYR A 41 10.29 14.36 3.20
CA TYR A 41 9.68 15.22 4.21
C TYR A 41 9.93 16.72 3.95
N ARG A 42 10.61 17.04 2.87
CA ARG A 42 10.78 18.44 2.47
C ARG A 42 9.51 18.97 1.82
N PRO A 43 9.15 20.25 2.05
CA PRO A 43 8.06 20.86 1.33
C PRO A 43 8.23 20.69 -0.18
N LEU A 44 7.14 20.37 -0.87
CA LEU A 44 7.15 20.30 -2.32
C LEU A 44 7.50 21.67 -2.88
N VAL A 45 8.46 21.71 -3.80
CA VAL A 45 8.76 22.91 -4.56
C VAL A 45 7.72 23.01 -5.66
N ASP A 46 6.97 24.10 -5.70
CA ASP A 46 6.07 24.39 -6.80
C ASP A 46 6.85 24.33 -8.12
N SER A 47 6.68 23.26 -8.85
CA SER A 47 7.09 23.24 -10.24
C SER A 47 6.16 24.20 -10.97
N LYS A 48 6.70 25.19 -11.66
CA LYS A 48 5.92 26.17 -12.47
C LYS A 48 5.07 25.48 -13.57
N SER A 49 5.10 24.19 -13.67
CA SER A 49 4.28 23.34 -14.53
C SER A 49 3.11 22.78 -13.70
N SER A 50 1.99 23.45 -13.74
CA SER A 50 0.75 23.05 -13.08
C SER A 50 0.02 21.89 -13.78
N LYS A 51 0.65 21.24 -14.74
CA LYS A 51 0.10 20.06 -15.43
C LYS A 51 1.08 18.92 -15.27
N LEU A 52 0.65 17.86 -14.59
CA LEU A 52 1.21 16.52 -14.78
C LEU A 52 0.83 16.11 -16.21
N ASP A 53 1.59 16.60 -17.17
CA ASP A 53 1.48 16.18 -18.54
C ASP A 53 2.30 14.89 -18.73
N SER A 54 1.79 13.99 -19.55
CA SER A 54 2.52 12.78 -19.97
C SER A 54 3.95 13.11 -20.49
N GLU A 55 4.11 14.30 -21.05
CA GLU A 55 5.42 14.81 -21.50
C GLU A 55 6.44 14.98 -20.35
N VAL A 56 6.00 15.34 -19.13
CA VAL A 56 6.87 15.46 -17.95
C VAL A 56 7.36 14.09 -17.49
N ILE A 57 6.47 13.10 -17.46
CA ILE A 57 6.84 11.71 -17.14
C ILE A 57 7.83 11.19 -18.17
N ASP A 58 7.54 11.36 -19.45
CA ASP A 58 8.40 10.98 -20.56
C ASP A 58 9.78 11.65 -20.49
N TYR A 59 9.83 12.93 -20.11
CA TYR A 59 11.09 13.63 -19.91
C TYR A 59 11.97 12.96 -18.88
N TRP A 60 11.41 12.61 -17.71
CA TRP A 60 12.16 11.96 -16.63
C TRP A 60 12.58 10.54 -17.00
N VAL A 61 11.71 9.77 -17.66
CA VAL A 61 12.04 8.43 -18.16
C VAL A 61 13.18 8.50 -19.16
N ARG A 62 13.10 9.37 -20.16
CA ARG A 62 14.16 9.56 -21.17
C ARG A 62 15.48 10.05 -20.55
N ARG A 63 15.42 10.89 -19.52
CA ARG A 63 16.60 11.31 -18.76
C ARG A 63 17.25 10.13 -18.04
N GLY A 64 16.45 9.27 -17.38
CA GLY A 64 16.92 8.05 -16.74
C GLY A 64 17.60 7.11 -17.75
N GLN A 65 16.94 6.85 -18.87
CA GLN A 65 17.45 6.02 -19.95
C GLN A 65 18.81 6.52 -20.47
N ARG A 66 18.94 7.84 -20.72
CA ARG A 66 20.23 8.44 -21.14
C ARG A 66 21.32 8.25 -20.10
N LYS A 67 21.00 8.41 -18.81
CA LYS A 67 21.96 8.24 -17.71
C LYS A 67 22.47 6.80 -17.60
N THR A 68 21.64 5.82 -17.90
CA THR A 68 21.95 4.38 -17.79
C THR A 68 22.37 3.75 -19.12
N GLY A 69 22.38 4.51 -20.23
CA GLY A 69 22.69 3.99 -21.56
C GLY A 69 21.63 3.06 -22.16
N VAL A 70 20.43 3.00 -21.55
CA VAL A 70 19.32 2.18 -22.04
C VAL A 70 18.59 2.91 -23.17
N ARG A 71 18.31 2.21 -24.27
CA ARG A 71 17.51 2.73 -25.38
C ARG A 71 16.08 2.28 -25.27
N ALA A 72 15.14 3.19 -25.54
CA ALA A 72 13.74 2.85 -25.67
C ALA A 72 13.55 1.86 -26.83
N GLN A 73 12.69 0.86 -26.60
CA GLN A 73 12.26 -0.06 -27.66
C GLN A 73 11.23 0.62 -28.55
N THR A 74 11.01 0.06 -29.74
CA THR A 74 9.87 0.45 -30.61
C THR A 74 8.53 0.16 -29.91
N GLN A 75 7.51 0.87 -30.34
CA GLN A 75 6.15 0.65 -29.85
C GLN A 75 5.76 -0.82 -30.03
N ALA A 76 5.09 -1.39 -29.03
CA ALA A 76 4.60 -2.76 -29.10
C ALA A 76 3.44 -2.87 -30.11
N ALA A 77 3.20 -4.08 -30.63
CA ALA A 77 2.06 -4.36 -31.49
C ALA A 77 0.72 -4.05 -30.80
N PRO A 78 -0.33 -3.68 -31.55
CA PRO A 78 -1.62 -3.30 -30.97
C PRO A 78 -2.21 -4.31 -30.00
N GLU A 79 -2.10 -5.60 -30.30
CA GLU A 79 -2.59 -6.69 -29.46
C GLU A 79 -1.87 -6.73 -28.10
N ILE A 80 -0.59 -6.39 -28.09
CA ILE A 80 0.20 -6.31 -26.85
C ILE A 80 -0.15 -5.05 -26.06
N LEU A 81 -0.41 -3.94 -26.73
CA LEU A 81 -0.79 -2.69 -26.07
C LEU A 81 -2.12 -2.83 -25.35
N ILE A 82 -3.18 -3.31 -26.04
CA ILE A 82 -4.49 -3.49 -25.42
C ILE A 82 -4.46 -4.53 -24.31
N LYS A 83 -3.71 -5.62 -24.49
CA LYS A 83 -3.54 -6.62 -23.44
C LYS A 83 -2.90 -6.01 -22.18
N ARG A 84 -1.82 -5.23 -22.33
CA ARG A 84 -1.18 -4.54 -21.22
C ARG A 84 -2.13 -3.56 -20.54
N LEU A 85 -2.88 -2.78 -21.33
CA LEU A 85 -3.86 -1.83 -20.82
C LEU A 85 -4.91 -2.52 -19.97
N ALA A 86 -5.57 -3.55 -20.50
CA ALA A 86 -6.61 -4.30 -19.82
C ALA A 86 -6.12 -4.91 -18.51
N PHE A 87 -5.01 -5.64 -18.52
CA PHE A 87 -4.45 -6.22 -17.31
C PHE A 87 -3.98 -5.18 -16.29
N THR A 88 -3.46 -4.05 -16.74
CA THR A 88 -3.03 -2.98 -15.83
C THR A 88 -4.21 -2.35 -15.13
N LEU A 89 -5.25 -1.99 -15.86
CA LEU A 89 -6.38 -1.25 -15.31
C LEU A 89 -7.41 -2.13 -14.61
N THR A 90 -7.73 -3.29 -15.17
CA THR A 90 -8.81 -4.16 -14.65
C THR A 90 -8.34 -5.50 -14.09
N GLY A 91 -7.10 -5.90 -14.35
CA GLY A 91 -6.60 -7.22 -14.00
C GLY A 91 -7.17 -8.36 -14.86
N LEU A 92 -7.98 -8.05 -15.86
CA LEU A 92 -8.64 -9.00 -16.74
C LEU A 92 -8.09 -8.90 -18.17
N PRO A 93 -8.17 -9.99 -18.98
CA PRO A 93 -7.83 -9.90 -20.38
C PRO A 93 -8.88 -9.07 -21.15
N PRO A 94 -8.48 -8.41 -22.26
CA PRO A 94 -9.44 -7.82 -23.18
C PRO A 94 -10.27 -8.92 -23.85
N THR A 95 -11.46 -8.57 -24.34
CA THR A 95 -12.26 -9.48 -25.16
C THR A 95 -11.65 -9.61 -26.56
N PHE A 96 -12.01 -10.66 -27.27
CA PHE A 96 -11.55 -10.87 -28.64
C PHE A 96 -11.99 -9.70 -29.57
N GLU A 97 -13.20 -9.22 -29.39
CA GLU A 97 -13.78 -8.12 -30.17
C GLU A 97 -12.99 -6.82 -29.94
N GLU A 98 -12.69 -6.48 -28.70
CA GLU A 98 -11.86 -5.30 -28.35
C GLU A 98 -10.47 -5.36 -29.00
N VAL A 99 -9.87 -6.56 -29.05
CA VAL A 99 -8.54 -6.75 -29.68
C VAL A 99 -8.63 -6.52 -31.19
N GLU A 100 -9.64 -7.11 -31.86
CA GLU A 100 -9.81 -6.97 -33.32
C GLU A 100 -10.14 -5.53 -33.69
N ASP A 101 -11.01 -4.86 -32.93
CA ASP A 101 -11.38 -3.46 -33.16
C ASP A 101 -10.17 -2.53 -33.03
N PHE A 102 -9.37 -2.71 -31.97
CA PHE A 102 -8.18 -1.90 -31.80
C PHE A 102 -7.10 -2.22 -32.82
N ARG A 103 -6.97 -3.48 -33.24
CA ARG A 103 -6.04 -3.89 -34.28
C ARG A 103 -6.38 -3.28 -35.65
N ALA A 104 -7.70 -3.13 -35.94
CA ALA A 104 -8.14 -2.51 -37.16
C ALA A 104 -7.87 -1.00 -37.26
N ASP A 105 -7.88 -0.30 -36.10
CA ASP A 105 -7.62 1.15 -36.01
C ASP A 105 -6.75 1.49 -34.79
N PRO A 106 -5.43 1.20 -34.83
CA PRO A 106 -4.52 1.39 -33.69
C PRO A 106 -4.03 2.83 -33.56
N THR A 107 -4.94 3.80 -33.60
CA THR A 107 -4.63 5.22 -33.43
C THR A 107 -4.51 5.60 -31.96
N SER A 108 -3.78 6.69 -31.69
CA SER A 108 -3.69 7.26 -30.33
C SER A 108 -5.05 7.68 -29.79
N SER A 109 -5.93 8.19 -30.65
CA SER A 109 -7.30 8.55 -30.26
C SER A 109 -8.10 7.32 -29.80
N ARG A 110 -8.00 6.21 -30.53
CA ARG A 110 -8.66 4.96 -30.16
C ARG A 110 -8.08 4.37 -28.87
N TYR A 111 -6.77 4.44 -28.71
CA TYR A 111 -6.11 4.01 -27.47
C TYR A 111 -6.58 4.81 -26.25
N ASN A 112 -6.66 6.14 -26.38
CA ASN A 112 -7.15 6.99 -25.29
C ASN A 112 -8.62 6.69 -24.96
N ALA A 113 -9.46 6.45 -25.95
CA ALA A 113 -10.84 6.03 -25.73
C ALA A 113 -10.96 4.70 -24.97
N LEU A 114 -10.07 3.74 -25.27
CA LEU A 114 -9.97 2.49 -24.51
C LEU A 114 -9.52 2.73 -23.07
N VAL A 115 -8.58 3.64 -22.84
CA VAL A 115 -8.15 3.98 -21.47
C VAL A 115 -9.33 4.48 -20.65
N GLU A 116 -10.11 5.42 -21.17
CA GLU A 116 -11.31 5.96 -20.49
C GLU A 116 -12.35 4.87 -20.24
N ASP A 117 -12.59 3.99 -21.23
CA ASP A 117 -13.52 2.88 -21.07
C ASP A 117 -13.08 1.91 -19.95
N TYR A 118 -11.81 1.52 -19.93
CA TYR A 118 -11.30 0.62 -18.89
C TYR A 118 -11.28 1.26 -17.50
N LEU A 119 -11.00 2.56 -17.40
CA LEU A 119 -11.07 3.32 -16.14
C LEU A 119 -12.49 3.39 -15.58
N ALA A 120 -13.51 3.46 -16.46
CA ALA A 120 -14.92 3.50 -16.07
C ALA A 120 -15.49 2.14 -15.65
N ARG A 121 -14.76 1.05 -15.81
CA ARG A 121 -15.23 -0.31 -15.47
C ARG A 121 -15.16 -0.57 -13.97
N PRO A 122 -16.16 -1.25 -13.38
CA PRO A 122 -16.12 -1.63 -11.95
C PRO A 122 -14.85 -2.41 -11.55
N GLN A 123 -14.30 -3.18 -12.47
CA GLN A 123 -13.08 -3.96 -12.25
C GLN A 123 -11.84 -3.10 -12.02
N TYR A 124 -11.86 -1.82 -12.41
CA TYR A 124 -10.80 -0.88 -12.08
C TYR A 124 -10.65 -0.74 -10.57
N GLY A 125 -11.73 -0.42 -9.87
CA GLY A 125 -11.72 -0.31 -8.42
C GLY A 125 -11.38 -1.64 -7.73
N GLU A 126 -11.92 -2.77 -8.21
CA GLU A 126 -11.57 -4.09 -7.67
C GLU A 126 -10.08 -4.38 -7.79
N ARG A 127 -9.47 -4.01 -8.92
CA ARG A 127 -8.04 -4.21 -9.20
C ARG A 127 -7.17 -3.31 -8.34
N TRP A 128 -7.48 -2.01 -8.26
CA TRP A 128 -6.62 -1.02 -7.62
C TRP A 128 -6.82 -0.91 -6.11
N ALA A 129 -8.05 -1.12 -5.63
CA ALA A 129 -8.32 -1.24 -4.20
C ALA A 129 -7.47 -2.30 -3.52
N ARG A 130 -7.15 -3.40 -4.22
CA ARG A 130 -6.29 -4.47 -3.70
C ARG A 130 -4.93 -3.95 -3.23
N HIS A 131 -4.32 -3.03 -3.99
CA HIS A 131 -3.02 -2.48 -3.59
C HIS A 131 -3.10 -1.66 -2.31
N TRP A 132 -4.20 -0.91 -2.13
CA TRP A 132 -4.44 -0.20 -0.88
C TRP A 132 -4.74 -1.15 0.27
N LEU A 133 -5.56 -2.17 0.04
CA LEU A 133 -5.93 -3.16 1.04
C LEU A 133 -4.70 -3.96 1.53
N ASP A 134 -3.73 -4.22 0.65
CA ASP A 134 -2.46 -4.84 1.03
C ASP A 134 -1.63 -3.91 1.95
N LEU A 135 -1.61 -2.60 1.69
CA LEU A 135 -0.90 -1.62 2.54
C LEU A 135 -1.50 -1.56 3.94
N VAL A 136 -2.83 -1.54 4.05
CA VAL A 136 -3.52 -1.47 5.35
C VAL A 136 -3.70 -2.85 6.01
N ARG A 137 -3.05 -3.89 5.47
CA ARG A 137 -3.07 -5.26 5.99
C ARG A 137 -4.48 -5.82 6.16
N TYR A 138 -5.36 -5.51 5.20
CA TYR A 138 -6.75 -5.96 5.21
C TYR A 138 -6.85 -7.49 5.18
N THR A 139 -7.78 -8.02 5.99
CA THR A 139 -8.19 -9.41 5.92
C THR A 139 -9.70 -9.53 6.17
N ASP A 140 -10.38 -10.39 5.42
CA ASP A 140 -11.78 -10.70 5.62
C ASP A 140 -12.01 -11.56 6.88
N THR A 141 -11.02 -12.39 7.20
CA THR A 141 -11.12 -13.34 8.31
C THR A 141 -9.80 -13.35 9.08
N THR A 142 -9.89 -13.16 10.36
CA THR A 142 -8.84 -13.56 11.30
C THR A 142 -8.82 -15.09 11.43
N ALA A 143 -7.83 -15.65 12.11
CA ALA A 143 -7.71 -17.11 12.30
C ALA A 143 -9.06 -17.73 12.70
N SER A 144 -9.34 -18.94 12.23
CA SER A 144 -10.63 -19.64 12.33
C SER A 144 -11.22 -19.77 13.76
N TRP A 145 -10.39 -19.59 14.78
CA TRP A 145 -10.74 -19.60 16.19
C TRP A 145 -10.93 -18.19 16.79
N LEU A 146 -10.59 -17.12 16.05
CA LEU A 146 -10.97 -15.74 16.40
C LEU A 146 -12.32 -15.43 15.74
N LYS A 147 -13.26 -14.91 16.51
CA LYS A 147 -14.49 -14.36 15.93
C LYS A 147 -14.09 -13.32 14.89
N SER A 148 -14.56 -13.53 13.66
CA SER A 148 -14.26 -12.67 12.52
C SER A 148 -14.34 -11.20 12.90
N THR A 149 -13.54 -10.37 12.24
CA THR A 149 -13.77 -8.94 12.13
C THR A 149 -15.11 -8.74 11.41
N ALA A 150 -16.22 -8.91 12.16
CA ALA A 150 -17.56 -8.93 11.60
C ALA A 150 -17.81 -7.62 10.87
N GLY A 151 -17.80 -7.67 9.54
CA GLY A 151 -18.07 -6.52 8.70
C GLY A 151 -16.84 -5.81 8.10
N ALA A 152 -15.62 -6.37 8.20
CA ALA A 152 -14.43 -5.81 7.54
C ALA A 152 -14.64 -5.62 6.02
N TRP A 153 -15.41 -6.49 5.38
CA TRP A 153 -15.79 -6.37 3.98
C TRP A 153 -16.45 -5.03 3.64
N ARG A 154 -17.09 -4.35 4.59
CA ARG A 154 -17.69 -3.03 4.36
C ARG A 154 -16.64 -1.97 4.08
N TYR A 155 -15.50 -2.04 4.73
CA TYR A 155 -14.35 -1.18 4.44
C TYR A 155 -13.78 -1.49 3.06
N ARG A 156 -13.56 -2.76 2.72
CA ARG A 156 -13.12 -3.17 1.39
C ARG A 156 -14.03 -2.61 0.30
N ASP A 157 -15.34 -2.80 0.46
CA ASP A 157 -16.32 -2.35 -0.52
C ASP A 157 -16.33 -0.82 -0.65
N TRP A 158 -16.12 -0.10 0.44
CA TRP A 158 -15.94 1.35 0.41
C TRP A 158 -14.67 1.75 -0.37
N VAL A 159 -13.55 1.07 -0.13
CA VAL A 159 -12.30 1.33 -0.88
C VAL A 159 -12.49 1.09 -2.37
N VAL A 160 -13.10 -0.03 -2.77
CA VAL A 160 -13.41 -0.32 -4.18
C VAL A 160 -14.28 0.78 -4.80
N LYS A 161 -15.32 1.20 -4.08
CA LYS A 161 -16.19 2.29 -4.52
C LYS A 161 -15.42 3.60 -4.69
N ALA A 162 -14.59 3.96 -3.71
CA ALA A 162 -13.79 5.19 -3.75
C ALA A 162 -12.86 5.25 -4.97
N PHE A 163 -12.23 4.14 -5.35
CA PHE A 163 -11.43 4.05 -6.58
C PHE A 163 -12.29 4.17 -7.85
N ASN A 164 -13.47 3.56 -7.89
CA ASN A 164 -14.36 3.64 -9.05
C ASN A 164 -15.01 5.03 -9.23
N GLU A 165 -15.16 5.78 -8.15
CA GLU A 165 -15.69 7.14 -8.16
C GLU A 165 -14.60 8.21 -8.29
N ASP A 166 -13.34 7.78 -8.47
CA ASP A 166 -12.16 8.67 -8.55
C ASP A 166 -12.13 9.67 -7.39
N LEU A 167 -12.41 9.18 -6.15
CA LEU A 167 -12.40 10.03 -4.97
C LEU A 167 -11.02 10.66 -4.79
N ALA A 168 -10.98 11.99 -4.67
CA ALA A 168 -9.73 12.72 -4.51
C ALA A 168 -8.90 12.18 -3.33
N TYR A 169 -7.60 11.97 -3.54
CA TYR A 169 -6.72 11.28 -2.59
C TYR A 169 -6.73 11.90 -1.20
N ASP A 170 -6.76 13.22 -1.09
CA ASP A 170 -6.83 13.92 0.19
C ASP A 170 -8.16 13.63 0.93
N GLN A 171 -9.28 13.53 0.21
CA GLN A 171 -10.57 13.14 0.80
C GLN A 171 -10.58 11.65 1.15
N PHE A 172 -10.02 10.82 0.29
CA PHE A 172 -9.89 9.38 0.54
C PHE A 172 -9.14 9.11 1.86
N VAL A 173 -8.02 9.81 2.09
CA VAL A 173 -7.27 9.70 3.35
C VAL A 173 -8.06 10.28 4.52
N LYS A 174 -8.61 11.48 4.40
CA LYS A 174 -9.38 12.13 5.48
C LYS A 174 -10.54 11.27 5.97
N TYR A 175 -11.27 10.63 5.04
CA TYR A 175 -12.40 9.78 5.41
C TYR A 175 -11.99 8.55 6.22
N GLN A 176 -10.82 8.01 6.00
CA GLN A 176 -10.33 6.85 6.74
C GLN A 176 -9.91 7.17 8.19
N PHE A 177 -9.65 8.44 8.48
CA PHE A 177 -9.31 8.88 9.84
C PHE A 177 -10.45 9.58 10.57
N ALA A 178 -11.33 10.27 9.85
CA ALA A 178 -12.25 11.23 10.46
C ALA A 178 -13.52 11.47 9.64
N SER A 179 -14.07 10.46 8.94
CA SER A 179 -15.30 10.65 8.14
C SER A 179 -16.50 11.06 8.98
N ASP A 180 -16.53 10.69 10.26
CA ASP A 180 -17.55 11.07 11.21
C ASP A 180 -17.58 12.57 11.55
N THR A 181 -16.49 13.27 11.26
CA THR A 181 -16.35 14.73 11.50
C THR A 181 -16.35 15.55 10.20
N GLN A 182 -16.36 14.91 9.04
CA GLN A 182 -16.35 15.60 7.75
C GLN A 182 -17.78 15.99 7.34
N PRO A 183 -18.06 17.28 7.09
CA PRO A 183 -19.41 17.73 6.71
C PRO A 183 -19.93 17.12 5.41
N GLU A 184 -19.01 16.76 4.49
CA GLU A 184 -19.32 16.22 3.18
C GLU A 184 -19.54 14.70 3.22
N ALA A 185 -19.16 14.02 4.31
CA ALA A 185 -19.25 12.57 4.42
C ALA A 185 -20.69 12.12 4.61
N GLY A 186 -21.11 11.18 3.79
CA GLY A 186 -22.39 10.48 3.93
C GLY A 186 -22.31 9.27 4.86
N PRO A 187 -23.47 8.66 5.20
CA PRO A 187 -23.49 7.45 6.04
C PRO A 187 -22.66 6.28 5.51
N GLU A 188 -22.46 6.20 4.19
CA GLU A 188 -21.64 5.19 3.53
C GLU A 188 -20.15 5.41 3.80
N ASP A 189 -19.72 6.67 3.94
CA ASP A 189 -18.31 7.03 4.15
C ASP A 189 -17.83 6.72 5.58
N LEU A 190 -18.75 6.51 6.51
CA LEU A 190 -18.40 6.02 7.85
C LEU A 190 -17.72 4.63 7.81
N ARG A 191 -17.89 3.89 6.72
CA ARG A 191 -17.20 2.60 6.50
C ARG A 191 -15.70 2.75 6.33
N ALA A 192 -15.24 3.94 5.93
CA ALA A 192 -13.82 4.26 5.81
C ALA A 192 -13.07 4.14 7.13
N LEU A 193 -13.73 4.48 8.26
CA LEU A 193 -13.17 4.31 9.61
C LEU A 193 -12.83 2.86 9.96
N GLY A 194 -13.31 1.91 9.16
CA GLY A 194 -12.96 0.50 9.28
C GLY A 194 -11.46 0.23 9.18
N MET A 195 -10.70 1.11 8.50
CA MET A 195 -9.24 1.02 8.42
C MET A 195 -8.60 0.90 9.81
N LEU A 196 -9.01 1.73 10.74
CA LEU A 196 -8.45 1.75 12.11
C LEU A 196 -8.75 0.48 12.91
N GLY A 197 -9.71 -0.32 12.46
CA GLY A 197 -10.08 -1.60 13.08
C GLY A 197 -9.43 -2.84 12.46
N LEU A 198 -8.60 -2.67 11.41
CA LEU A 198 -8.03 -3.80 10.65
C LEU A 198 -6.75 -4.37 11.27
N SER A 199 -6.14 -3.71 12.26
CA SER A 199 -4.91 -4.20 12.87
C SER A 199 -5.12 -5.62 13.44
N PRO A 200 -4.10 -6.48 13.38
CA PRO A 200 -4.20 -7.81 13.95
C PRO A 200 -4.52 -7.72 15.43
N THR A 201 -5.47 -8.55 15.86
CA THR A 201 -5.77 -8.74 17.27
C THR A 201 -5.14 -10.04 17.69
N TYR A 202 -4.06 -9.96 18.44
CA TYR A 202 -3.39 -11.13 18.98
C TYR A 202 -4.22 -11.82 20.06
N TRP A 203 -4.13 -13.14 20.10
CA TRP A 203 -4.77 -13.92 21.15
C TRP A 203 -4.16 -13.55 22.51
N LYS A 204 -5.02 -13.10 23.42
CA LYS A 204 -4.66 -12.82 24.81
C LYS A 204 -5.17 -13.95 25.69
N GLU A 205 -4.27 -14.87 26.04
CA GLU A 205 -4.64 -15.92 26.98
C GLU A 205 -4.95 -15.30 28.35
N PRO A 206 -6.10 -15.61 28.98
CA PRO A 206 -6.51 -14.99 30.24
C PRO A 206 -5.55 -15.23 31.43
N ARG A 207 -4.61 -16.15 31.27
CA ARG A 207 -3.61 -16.51 32.29
C ARG A 207 -2.21 -15.95 32.04
N LEU A 208 -2.04 -15.10 31.02
CA LEU A 208 -0.75 -14.45 30.78
C LEU A 208 -0.38 -13.53 31.93
N ALA A 209 0.90 -13.53 32.30
CA ALA A 209 1.42 -12.55 33.26
C ALA A 209 1.18 -11.12 32.72
N PRO A 210 0.86 -10.14 33.60
CA PRO A 210 0.55 -8.77 33.17
C PRO A 210 1.60 -8.17 32.22
N VAL A 211 2.87 -8.40 32.47
CA VAL A 211 3.99 -7.90 31.64
C VAL A 211 3.95 -8.46 30.21
N VAL A 212 3.54 -9.71 30.05
CA VAL A 212 3.40 -10.34 28.71
C VAL A 212 2.18 -9.78 28.00
N LEU A 213 1.09 -9.55 28.73
CA LEU A 213 -0.11 -8.94 28.17
C LEU A 213 0.16 -7.49 27.71
N GLU A 214 0.90 -6.71 28.50
CA GLU A 214 1.33 -5.36 28.12
C GLU A 214 2.19 -5.37 26.85
N ALA A 215 3.13 -6.30 26.73
CA ALA A 215 3.97 -6.45 25.52
C ALA A 215 3.10 -6.76 24.27
N VAL A 216 2.16 -7.70 24.37
CA VAL A 216 1.24 -8.03 23.26
C VAL A 216 0.38 -6.82 22.84
N ILE A 217 -0.10 -6.04 23.83
CA ILE A 217 -0.86 -4.82 23.54
C ILE A 217 0.04 -3.77 22.87
N ALA A 218 1.29 -3.64 23.31
CA ALA A 218 2.24 -2.71 22.69
C ALA A 218 2.53 -3.09 21.22
N GLU A 219 2.74 -4.36 20.92
CA GLU A 219 2.92 -4.86 19.54
C GLU A 219 1.69 -4.55 18.67
N GLU A 220 0.47 -4.74 19.18
CA GLU A 220 -0.74 -4.37 18.43
C GLU A 220 -0.80 -2.86 18.11
N TRP A 221 -0.35 -2.01 19.02
CA TRP A 221 -0.29 -0.57 18.80
C TRP A 221 0.82 -0.17 17.83
N GLU A 222 2.00 -0.79 17.92
CA GLU A 222 3.10 -0.55 17.01
C GLU A 222 2.69 -0.87 15.57
N GLU A 223 2.02 -2.00 15.35
CA GLU A 223 1.52 -2.36 14.01
C GLU A 223 0.46 -1.39 13.46
N ARG A 224 -0.38 -0.83 14.34
CA ARG A 224 -1.33 0.22 13.93
C ARG A 224 -0.63 1.50 13.52
N ILE A 225 0.38 1.91 14.29
CA ILE A 225 1.17 3.11 13.99
C ILE A 225 1.93 2.91 12.67
N ASP A 226 2.56 1.76 12.48
CA ASP A 226 3.29 1.42 11.26
C ASP A 226 2.41 1.39 10.00
N MET A 227 1.14 1.01 10.15
CA MET A 227 0.17 1.06 9.07
C MET A 227 -0.18 2.50 8.65
N VAL A 228 -0.15 3.44 9.61
CA VAL A 228 -0.53 4.85 9.39
C VAL A 228 0.64 5.72 8.91
N GLY A 229 1.87 5.39 9.30
CA GLY A 229 3.09 6.16 9.02
C GLY A 229 3.83 5.76 7.77
#